data_618a0065e8cc1ebf316415546427d171
#
_entry.id   618a0065e8cc1ebf316415546427d171
#
_cell.length_a   1.000
_cell.length_b   1.000
_cell.length_c   1.000
_cell.angle_alpha   90.00
_cell.angle_beta   90.00
_cell.angle_gamma   90.00
#
_symmetry.space_group_name_H-M   'P 1'
#
loop_
_entity.id
_entity.type
_entity.pdbx_description
1 polymer ?
#
loop_
_entity_poly.entity_id
_entity_poly.type
_entity_poly.pdbx_seq_one_letter_code
_entity_poly.pdbx_strand_id
1 'polypeptide(L)'
;MITGAGGGLGSAIAAALAPTHTLFLAGRPSQRLDEVAERFGATTWPFDLADPDSIADVVEPIVELDVLIHNAGVAYPGRVAESSVDEWRATMSVNVVGAVALTLAVLPALNAAGGHVVFINSGAGINASPGLASYSASKFALRGFADALRNDEPGLRVTSVHPGRIATPMQEDLIAYEGREYRPEQFLSPETVATIVAQVVTAPPDAHVQEVIVRPR
;
A
#
# COMPACT_ATOMS: atom_id res chain seq x y z
N MET A 1 -9.97 5.05 2.26
CA MET A 1 -9.14 5.42 1.09
C MET A 1 -8.17 4.30 0.76
N ILE A 2 -7.89 4.04 -0.54
CA ILE A 2 -6.92 3.02 -1.01
C ILE A 2 -5.94 3.71 -1.96
N THR A 3 -4.63 3.72 -1.65
CA THR A 3 -3.60 4.26 -2.57
C THR A 3 -3.16 3.21 -3.58
N GLY A 4 -2.76 3.62 -4.80
CA GLY A 4 -2.40 2.71 -5.88
C GLY A 4 -3.57 1.86 -6.36
N ALA A 5 -4.79 2.40 -6.28
CA ALA A 5 -6.04 1.67 -6.54
C ALA A 5 -6.20 1.20 -8.00
N GLY A 6 -5.56 1.85 -8.97
CA GLY A 6 -5.51 1.39 -10.36
C GLY A 6 -4.58 0.19 -10.61
N GLY A 7 -3.76 -0.22 -9.62
CA GLY A 7 -2.89 -1.38 -9.71
C GLY A 7 -3.60 -2.70 -9.42
N GLY A 8 -2.95 -3.84 -9.73
CA GLY A 8 -3.55 -5.16 -9.60
C GLY A 8 -4.04 -5.47 -8.18
N LEU A 9 -3.19 -5.28 -7.16
CA LEU A 9 -3.59 -5.50 -5.76
C LEU A 9 -4.57 -4.44 -5.27
N GLY A 10 -4.36 -3.15 -5.61
CA GLY A 10 -5.25 -2.06 -5.20
C GLY A 10 -6.68 -2.24 -5.72
N SER A 11 -6.82 -2.63 -6.99
CA SER A 11 -8.11 -2.96 -7.59
C SER A 11 -8.79 -4.18 -6.92
N ALA A 12 -8.00 -5.21 -6.57
CA ALA A 12 -8.53 -6.37 -5.84
C ALA A 12 -9.00 -5.98 -4.41
N ILE A 13 -8.25 -5.12 -3.71
CA ILE A 13 -8.66 -4.58 -2.40
C ILE A 13 -9.95 -3.76 -2.53
N ALA A 14 -10.05 -2.92 -3.56
CA ALA A 14 -11.28 -2.17 -3.85
C ALA A 14 -12.47 -3.12 -4.06
N ALA A 15 -12.29 -4.18 -4.86
CA ALA A 15 -13.33 -5.19 -5.07
C ALA A 15 -13.78 -5.89 -3.77
N ALA A 16 -12.83 -6.21 -2.88
CA ALA A 16 -13.13 -6.88 -1.62
C ALA A 16 -13.86 -5.98 -0.62
N LEU A 17 -13.63 -4.67 -0.65
CA LEU A 17 -14.24 -3.71 0.30
C LEU A 17 -15.51 -3.02 -0.24
N ALA A 18 -15.70 -2.95 -1.56
CA ALA A 18 -16.84 -2.28 -2.19
C ALA A 18 -18.22 -2.71 -1.65
N PRO A 19 -18.46 -4.00 -1.29
CA PRO A 19 -19.76 -4.41 -0.76
C PRO A 19 -20.14 -3.78 0.59
N THR A 20 -19.16 -3.28 1.35
CA THR A 20 -19.35 -2.85 2.75
C THR A 20 -18.84 -1.44 3.05
N HIS A 21 -18.13 -0.81 2.13
CA HIS A 21 -17.47 0.49 2.33
C HIS A 21 -17.71 1.44 1.16
N THR A 22 -17.85 2.73 1.44
CA THR A 22 -17.69 3.77 0.44
C THR A 22 -16.21 3.94 0.12
N LEU A 23 -15.86 3.88 -1.17
CA LEU A 23 -14.48 3.84 -1.57
C LEU A 23 -13.96 5.20 -2.06
N PHE A 24 -12.81 5.62 -1.54
CA PHE A 24 -11.96 6.66 -2.06
C PHE A 24 -10.75 6.01 -2.71
N LEU A 25 -10.61 6.14 -4.04
CA LEU A 25 -9.55 5.48 -4.80
C LEU A 25 -8.50 6.50 -5.19
N ALA A 26 -7.31 6.36 -4.61
CA ALA A 26 -6.21 7.30 -4.79
C ALA A 26 -5.06 6.72 -5.63
N GLY A 27 -4.45 7.58 -6.44
CA GLY A 27 -3.32 7.24 -7.28
C GLY A 27 -3.05 8.30 -8.33
N ARG A 28 -2.06 8.08 -9.16
CA ARG A 28 -1.80 8.96 -10.30
C ARG A 28 -2.99 8.96 -11.26
N PRO A 29 -3.35 10.11 -11.85
CA PRO A 29 -4.39 10.18 -12.86
C PRO A 29 -4.13 9.15 -13.98
N SER A 30 -5.09 8.29 -14.23
CA SER A 30 -4.97 7.25 -15.27
C SER A 30 -6.32 6.65 -15.61
N GLN A 31 -6.49 6.21 -16.85
CA GLN A 31 -7.69 5.52 -17.29
C GLN A 31 -8.00 4.28 -16.41
N ARG A 32 -6.97 3.55 -15.96
CA ARG A 32 -7.17 2.39 -15.07
C ARG A 32 -7.76 2.78 -13.71
N LEU A 33 -7.39 3.93 -13.15
CA LEU A 33 -7.97 4.42 -11.90
C LEU A 33 -9.44 4.76 -12.09
N ASP A 34 -9.78 5.42 -13.21
CA ASP A 34 -11.14 5.81 -13.56
C ASP A 34 -12.03 4.58 -13.82
N GLU A 35 -11.53 3.59 -14.56
CA GLU A 35 -12.23 2.32 -14.80
C GLU A 35 -12.54 1.56 -13.50
N VAL A 36 -11.60 1.53 -12.55
CA VAL A 36 -11.82 0.90 -11.24
C VAL A 36 -12.84 1.69 -10.43
N ALA A 37 -12.79 3.02 -10.48
CA ALA A 37 -13.76 3.87 -9.79
C ALA A 37 -15.17 3.69 -10.36
N GLU A 38 -15.33 3.72 -11.67
CA GLU A 38 -16.62 3.49 -12.34
C GLU A 38 -17.21 2.12 -11.97
N ARG A 39 -16.35 1.06 -12.00
CA ARG A 39 -16.76 -0.31 -11.68
C ARG A 39 -17.37 -0.45 -10.30
N PHE A 40 -16.89 0.31 -9.32
CA PHE A 40 -17.32 0.20 -7.92
C PHE A 40 -18.11 1.40 -7.42
N GLY A 41 -18.47 2.36 -8.28
CA GLY A 41 -19.16 3.58 -7.89
C GLY A 41 -18.35 4.41 -6.88
N ALA A 42 -17.03 4.42 -7.03
CA ALA A 42 -16.09 5.02 -6.10
C ALA A 42 -15.71 6.46 -6.50
N THR A 43 -15.25 7.25 -5.54
CA THR A 43 -14.69 8.57 -5.79
C THR A 43 -13.19 8.47 -6.04
N THR A 44 -12.70 9.10 -7.10
CA THR A 44 -11.25 9.20 -7.37
C THR A 44 -10.62 10.36 -6.61
N TRP A 45 -9.42 10.12 -6.09
CA TRP A 45 -8.55 11.13 -5.46
C TRP A 45 -7.18 11.10 -6.15
N PRO A 46 -7.04 11.85 -7.29
CA PRO A 46 -5.83 11.80 -8.08
C PRO A 46 -4.73 12.65 -7.47
N PHE A 47 -3.62 12.01 -7.09
CA PHE A 47 -2.34 12.63 -6.68
C PHE A 47 -1.17 11.69 -6.91
N ASP A 48 0.05 12.24 -6.89
CA ASP A 48 1.28 11.44 -6.97
C ASP A 48 2.00 11.44 -5.60
N LEU A 49 2.24 10.26 -5.05
CA LEU A 49 3.02 10.11 -3.82
C LEU A 49 4.50 10.52 -3.98
N ALA A 50 4.99 10.66 -5.22
CA ALA A 50 6.32 11.21 -5.49
C ALA A 50 6.38 12.74 -5.29
N ASP A 51 5.23 13.42 -5.21
CA ASP A 51 5.07 14.85 -4.91
C ASP A 51 4.34 15.03 -3.57
N PRO A 52 5.00 14.79 -2.43
CA PRO A 52 4.37 14.78 -1.12
C PRO A 52 3.82 16.16 -0.70
N ASP A 53 4.37 17.25 -1.23
CA ASP A 53 3.98 18.60 -0.87
C ASP A 53 2.57 18.96 -1.41
N SER A 54 2.14 18.35 -2.52
CA SER A 54 0.83 18.57 -3.11
C SER A 54 -0.31 17.79 -2.44
N ILE A 55 0.00 16.78 -1.62
CA ILE A 55 -1.01 15.83 -1.11
C ILE A 55 -1.99 16.51 -0.15
N ALA A 56 -1.49 17.38 0.73
CA ALA A 56 -2.30 18.00 1.77
C ALA A 56 -3.47 18.81 1.19
N ASP A 57 -3.23 19.58 0.15
CA ASP A 57 -4.27 20.41 -0.51
C ASP A 57 -5.34 19.53 -1.18
N VAL A 58 -4.93 18.39 -1.76
CA VAL A 58 -5.85 17.47 -2.44
C VAL A 58 -6.78 16.79 -1.45
N VAL A 59 -6.29 16.39 -0.27
CA VAL A 59 -7.10 15.64 0.70
C VAL A 59 -7.75 16.52 1.78
N GLU A 60 -7.52 17.83 1.76
CA GLU A 60 -8.10 18.79 2.69
C GLU A 60 -9.63 18.64 2.88
N PRO A 61 -10.44 18.35 1.84
CA PRO A 61 -11.88 18.16 1.99
C PRO A 61 -12.29 16.90 2.78
N ILE A 62 -11.37 16.00 3.12
CA ILE A 62 -11.67 14.76 3.86
C ILE A 62 -11.69 15.06 5.36
N VAL A 63 -12.88 15.14 5.94
CA VAL A 63 -13.08 15.47 7.37
C VAL A 63 -13.24 14.23 8.25
N GLU A 64 -13.56 13.08 7.67
CA GLU A 64 -13.70 11.79 8.36
C GLU A 64 -13.21 10.66 7.45
N LEU A 65 -12.41 9.75 8.00
CA LEU A 65 -11.83 8.62 7.25
C LEU A 65 -11.69 7.39 8.15
N ASP A 66 -12.56 6.39 7.94
CA ASP A 66 -12.52 5.15 8.74
C ASP A 66 -11.31 4.28 8.44
N VAL A 67 -10.88 4.23 7.16
CA VAL A 67 -9.80 3.33 6.73
C VAL A 67 -8.90 3.98 5.70
N LEU A 68 -7.59 3.99 5.99
CA LEU A 68 -6.53 4.35 5.04
C LEU A 68 -5.70 3.11 4.71
N ILE A 69 -5.63 2.73 3.43
CA ILE A 69 -4.81 1.60 2.96
C ILE A 69 -3.67 2.13 2.10
N HIS A 70 -2.46 2.12 2.66
CA HIS A 70 -1.23 2.38 1.94
C HIS A 70 -0.83 1.16 1.12
N ASN A 71 -1.33 1.07 -0.12
CA ASN A 71 -1.02 -0.01 -1.05
C ASN A 71 -0.05 0.42 -2.18
N ALA A 72 -0.01 1.70 -2.53
CA ALA A 72 0.90 2.19 -3.55
C ALA A 72 2.37 1.90 -3.20
N GLY A 73 3.16 1.60 -4.22
CA GLY A 73 4.59 1.40 -4.07
C GLY A 73 5.26 1.12 -5.41
N VAL A 74 6.56 1.37 -5.45
CA VAL A 74 7.44 1.08 -6.59
C VAL A 74 8.59 0.21 -6.15
N ALA A 75 9.14 -0.58 -7.07
CA ALA A 75 10.35 -1.38 -6.89
C ALA A 75 11.19 -1.31 -8.16
N TYR A 76 12.48 -1.11 -7.99
CA TYR A 76 13.46 -1.13 -9.07
C TYR A 76 14.42 -2.31 -8.79
N PRO A 77 14.26 -3.43 -9.51
CA PRO A 77 15.15 -4.58 -9.32
C PRO A 77 16.54 -4.27 -9.87
N GLY A 78 17.56 -4.56 -9.08
CA GLY A 78 18.95 -4.33 -9.43
C GLY A 78 19.89 -4.71 -8.27
N ARG A 79 21.14 -5.07 -8.59
CA ARG A 79 22.18 -5.26 -7.57
C ARG A 79 22.55 -3.90 -6.98
N VAL A 80 22.98 -3.88 -5.73
CA VAL A 80 23.41 -2.63 -5.07
C VAL A 80 24.45 -1.87 -5.89
N ALA A 81 25.41 -2.59 -6.48
CA ALA A 81 26.46 -1.99 -7.30
C ALA A 81 25.96 -1.38 -8.63
N GLU A 82 24.74 -1.71 -9.05
CA GLU A 82 24.13 -1.27 -10.31
C GLU A 82 23.05 -0.23 -10.06
N SER A 83 22.59 -0.07 -8.81
CA SER A 83 21.54 0.86 -8.46
C SER A 83 22.01 2.33 -8.48
N SER A 84 21.16 3.21 -8.93
CA SER A 84 21.41 4.65 -8.92
C SER A 84 20.83 5.34 -7.67
N VAL A 85 21.42 6.48 -7.27
CA VAL A 85 20.86 7.30 -6.19
C VAL A 85 19.45 7.79 -6.52
N ASP A 86 19.14 8.00 -7.79
CA ASP A 86 17.83 8.48 -8.22
C ASP A 86 16.75 7.39 -8.08
N GLU A 87 17.07 6.12 -8.33
CA GLU A 87 16.16 5.00 -8.01
C GLU A 87 15.91 4.90 -6.50
N TRP A 88 16.93 5.11 -5.67
CA TRP A 88 16.77 5.16 -4.22
C TRP A 88 15.86 6.32 -3.79
N ARG A 89 16.07 7.53 -4.33
CA ARG A 89 15.22 8.68 -4.05
C ARG A 89 13.77 8.42 -4.46
N ALA A 90 13.55 7.92 -5.68
CA ALA A 90 12.22 7.60 -6.17
C ALA A 90 11.52 6.55 -5.29
N THR A 91 12.24 5.48 -4.91
CA THR A 91 11.70 4.43 -4.05
C THR A 91 11.31 4.99 -2.67
N MET A 92 12.19 5.76 -2.04
CA MET A 92 11.93 6.34 -0.71
C MET A 92 10.85 7.41 -0.77
N SER A 93 10.83 8.25 -1.82
CA SER A 93 9.79 9.26 -2.00
C SER A 93 8.39 8.63 -2.06
N VAL A 94 8.19 7.66 -2.95
CA VAL A 94 6.87 7.04 -3.11
C VAL A 94 6.50 6.13 -1.93
N ASN A 95 7.41 5.21 -1.55
CA ASN A 95 7.07 4.14 -0.60
C ASN A 95 7.06 4.60 0.86
N VAL A 96 7.75 5.70 1.17
CA VAL A 96 7.89 6.16 2.55
C VAL A 96 7.40 7.60 2.70
N VAL A 97 8.05 8.58 2.06
CA VAL A 97 7.75 10.00 2.30
C VAL A 97 6.31 10.35 1.90
N GLY A 98 5.86 9.90 0.73
CA GLY A 98 4.48 10.09 0.28
C GLY A 98 3.44 9.40 1.18
N ALA A 99 3.76 8.20 1.69
CA ALA A 99 2.88 7.52 2.65
C ALA A 99 2.81 8.28 3.99
N VAL A 100 3.94 8.81 4.47
CA VAL A 100 3.98 9.66 5.67
C VAL A 100 3.19 10.94 5.42
N ALA A 101 3.43 11.66 4.31
CA ALA A 101 2.75 12.90 3.98
C ALA A 101 1.23 12.72 3.92
N LEU A 102 0.75 11.67 3.24
CA LEU A 102 -0.68 11.36 3.19
C LEU A 102 -1.24 11.04 4.58
N THR A 103 -0.53 10.21 5.38
CA THR A 103 -0.98 9.91 6.74
C THR A 103 -1.13 11.18 7.57
N LEU A 104 -0.12 12.07 7.55
CA LEU A 104 -0.16 13.33 8.30
C LEU A 104 -1.30 14.23 7.84
N ALA A 105 -1.54 14.33 6.53
CA ALA A 105 -2.60 15.17 5.96
C ALA A 105 -4.00 14.71 6.37
N VAL A 106 -4.24 13.39 6.46
CA VAL A 106 -5.56 12.84 6.84
C VAL A 106 -5.64 12.38 8.30
N LEU A 107 -4.59 12.60 9.11
CA LEU A 107 -4.56 12.18 10.51
C LEU A 107 -5.70 12.76 11.34
N PRO A 108 -6.09 14.04 11.20
CA PRO A 108 -7.26 14.58 11.89
C PRO A 108 -8.56 13.84 11.55
N ALA A 109 -8.77 13.49 10.27
CA ALA A 109 -9.94 12.76 9.80
C ALA A 109 -9.94 11.29 10.29
N LEU A 110 -8.78 10.64 10.35
CA LEU A 110 -8.61 9.31 10.94
C LEU A 110 -8.91 9.34 12.44
N ASN A 111 -8.39 10.31 13.17
CA ASN A 111 -8.64 10.44 14.61
C ASN A 111 -10.11 10.74 14.92
N ALA A 112 -10.80 11.53 14.10
CA ALA A 112 -12.22 11.81 14.25
C ALA A 112 -13.08 10.53 14.14
N ALA A 113 -12.68 9.59 13.28
CA ALA A 113 -13.37 8.32 13.07
C ALA A 113 -12.92 7.19 14.02
N GLY A 114 -11.84 7.37 14.81
CA GLY A 114 -11.19 6.23 15.47
C GLY A 114 -10.70 5.19 14.46
N GLY A 115 -10.10 5.67 13.39
CA GLY A 115 -9.88 4.95 12.12
C GLY A 115 -8.84 3.84 12.17
N HIS A 116 -8.62 3.24 11.00
CA HIS A 116 -7.68 2.14 10.81
C HIS A 116 -6.71 2.44 9.66
N VAL A 117 -5.41 2.43 9.93
CA VAL A 117 -4.37 2.55 8.92
C VAL A 117 -3.79 1.16 8.61
N VAL A 118 -3.86 0.74 7.35
CA VAL A 118 -3.32 -0.53 6.88
C VAL A 118 -2.17 -0.27 5.90
N PHE A 119 -0.99 -0.75 6.24
CA PHE A 119 0.17 -0.70 5.37
C PHE A 119 0.33 -2.02 4.61
N ILE A 120 0.23 -1.99 3.28
CA ILE A 120 0.68 -3.10 2.45
C ILE A 120 2.20 -3.03 2.39
N ASN A 121 2.80 -3.71 3.33
CA ASN A 121 4.24 -3.86 3.46
C ASN A 121 4.75 -4.97 2.52
N SER A 122 5.70 -5.75 2.92
CA SER A 122 6.28 -6.87 2.15
C SER A 122 7.04 -7.81 3.07
N GLY A 123 7.23 -9.05 2.63
CA GLY A 123 8.27 -9.90 3.19
C GLY A 123 9.67 -9.27 3.14
N ALA A 124 9.93 -8.39 2.15
CA ALA A 124 11.16 -7.62 2.04
C ALA A 124 11.33 -6.57 3.15
N GLY A 125 10.28 -6.20 3.88
CA GLY A 125 10.33 -5.36 5.09
C GLY A 125 10.60 -6.15 6.39
N ILE A 126 10.74 -7.48 6.30
CA ILE A 126 11.14 -8.37 7.41
C ILE A 126 12.55 -8.91 7.15
N ASN A 127 12.80 -9.39 5.93
CA ASN A 127 14.08 -9.90 5.49
C ASN A 127 14.42 -9.29 4.14
N ALA A 128 15.56 -8.62 4.01
CA ALA A 128 15.99 -8.03 2.75
C ALA A 128 16.15 -9.10 1.66
N SER A 129 15.68 -8.79 0.46
CA SER A 129 15.76 -9.68 -0.70
C SER A 129 16.90 -9.27 -1.62
N PRO A 130 17.69 -10.21 -2.15
CA PRO A 130 18.68 -9.92 -3.18
C PRO A 130 18.06 -9.20 -4.37
N GLY A 131 18.77 -8.24 -4.96
CA GLY A 131 18.29 -7.47 -6.10
C GLY A 131 17.17 -6.46 -5.79
N LEU A 132 16.84 -6.22 -4.52
CA LEU A 132 15.76 -5.31 -4.09
C LEU A 132 16.20 -4.42 -2.92
N ALA A 133 17.42 -3.86 -2.96
CA ALA A 133 17.99 -3.14 -1.83
C ALA A 133 17.18 -1.89 -1.43
N SER A 134 16.89 -0.99 -2.38
CA SER A 134 16.11 0.23 -2.12
C SER A 134 14.69 -0.09 -1.69
N TYR A 135 14.06 -1.08 -2.35
CA TYR A 135 12.72 -1.55 -2.00
C TYR A 135 12.69 -2.14 -0.58
N SER A 136 13.62 -3.04 -0.26
CA SER A 136 13.71 -3.62 1.09
C SER A 136 13.89 -2.52 2.14
N ALA A 137 14.84 -1.60 1.95
CA ALA A 137 15.07 -0.48 2.85
C ALA A 137 13.78 0.35 3.05
N SER A 138 13.04 0.65 1.97
CA SER A 138 11.79 1.38 2.06
C SER A 138 10.71 0.64 2.85
N LYS A 139 10.62 -0.70 2.70
CA LYS A 139 9.65 -1.52 3.42
C LYS A 139 10.02 -1.72 4.90
N PHE A 140 11.31 -1.77 5.25
CA PHE A 140 11.76 -1.67 6.64
C PHE A 140 11.40 -0.31 7.26
N ALA A 141 11.65 0.80 6.53
CA ALA A 141 11.29 2.14 6.99
C ALA A 141 9.75 2.27 7.19
N LEU A 142 8.95 1.76 6.25
CA LEU A 142 7.49 1.77 6.35
C LEU A 142 6.98 0.96 7.56
N ARG A 143 7.63 -0.17 7.88
CA ARG A 143 7.33 -0.93 9.10
C ARG A 143 7.64 -0.12 10.35
N GLY A 144 8.82 0.51 10.42
CA GLY A 144 9.18 1.38 11.54
C GLY A 144 8.22 2.55 11.72
N PHE A 145 7.75 3.16 10.60
CA PHE A 145 6.72 4.20 10.65
C PHE A 145 5.38 3.66 11.17
N ALA A 146 4.93 2.49 10.72
CA ALA A 146 3.70 1.87 11.22
C ALA A 146 3.77 1.58 12.74
N ASP A 147 4.92 1.12 13.23
CA ASP A 147 5.13 0.86 14.66
C ASP A 147 5.13 2.15 15.47
N ALA A 148 5.77 3.21 14.99
CA ALA A 148 5.76 4.54 15.61
C ALA A 148 4.33 5.12 15.65
N LEU A 149 3.63 5.12 14.53
CA LEU A 149 2.24 5.61 14.43
C LEU A 149 1.31 4.88 15.41
N ARG A 150 1.46 3.56 15.56
CA ARG A 150 0.67 2.77 16.51
C ARG A 150 0.91 3.18 17.96
N ASN A 151 2.14 3.56 18.30
CA ASN A 151 2.50 3.98 19.65
C ASN A 151 2.08 5.43 19.94
N ASP A 152 2.19 6.30 18.94
CA ASP A 152 1.91 7.74 19.09
C ASP A 152 0.41 8.05 19.03
N GLU A 153 -0.38 7.24 18.29
CA GLU A 153 -1.82 7.42 18.07
C GLU A 153 -2.64 6.24 18.61
N PRO A 154 -2.75 6.07 19.94
CA PRO A 154 -3.41 4.90 20.55
C PRO A 154 -4.92 4.80 20.25
N GLY A 155 -5.53 5.88 19.74
CA GLY A 155 -6.92 5.89 19.25
C GLY A 155 -7.11 5.22 17.90
N LEU A 156 -6.03 4.99 17.15
CA LEU A 156 -6.07 4.35 15.83
C LEU A 156 -5.70 2.87 15.90
N ARG A 157 -6.29 2.09 15.01
CA ARG A 157 -5.75 0.78 14.67
C ARG A 157 -4.70 0.93 13.57
N VAL A 158 -3.56 0.28 13.71
CA VAL A 158 -2.49 0.32 12.70
C VAL A 158 -2.02 -1.11 12.42
N THR A 159 -2.16 -1.56 11.18
CA THR A 159 -1.81 -2.91 10.75
C THR A 159 -0.76 -2.90 9.64
N SER A 160 0.27 -3.73 9.77
CA SER A 160 1.19 -4.05 8.67
C SER A 160 0.87 -5.43 8.09
N VAL A 161 0.51 -5.48 6.80
CA VAL A 161 0.36 -6.74 6.06
C VAL A 161 1.65 -7.00 5.28
N HIS A 162 2.27 -8.16 5.48
CA HIS A 162 3.55 -8.55 4.87
C HIS A 162 3.34 -9.73 3.89
N PRO A 163 2.83 -9.47 2.68
CA PRO A 163 2.68 -10.53 1.70
C PRO A 163 4.05 -10.99 1.17
N GLY A 164 4.09 -12.24 0.72
CA GLY A 164 5.12 -12.73 -0.18
C GLY A 164 4.93 -12.16 -1.59
N ARG A 165 5.48 -12.84 -2.59
CA ARG A 165 5.33 -12.43 -3.99
C ARG A 165 3.86 -12.59 -4.42
N ILE A 166 3.33 -11.56 -5.08
CA ILE A 166 1.95 -11.50 -5.55
C ILE A 166 1.96 -11.45 -7.08
N ALA A 167 1.07 -12.16 -7.74
CA ALA A 167 0.91 -12.18 -9.20
C ALA A 167 0.41 -10.80 -9.71
N THR A 168 1.33 -9.89 -9.96
CA THR A 168 1.10 -8.50 -10.39
C THR A 168 2.13 -8.10 -11.45
N PRO A 169 1.90 -7.01 -12.22
CA PRO A 169 2.89 -6.51 -13.16
C PRO A 169 4.27 -6.25 -12.52
N MET A 170 4.32 -5.71 -11.29
CA MET A 170 5.58 -5.55 -10.55
C MET A 170 6.32 -6.89 -10.38
N GLN A 171 5.60 -7.99 -10.20
CA GLN A 171 6.22 -9.32 -10.09
C GLN A 171 6.69 -9.84 -11.43
N GLU A 172 6.02 -9.50 -12.54
CA GLU A 172 6.48 -9.84 -13.90
C GLU A 172 7.83 -9.18 -14.19
N ASP A 173 7.96 -7.88 -13.87
CA ASP A 173 9.20 -7.12 -14.04
C ASP A 173 10.34 -7.74 -13.20
N LEU A 174 10.05 -8.15 -11.97
CA LEU A 174 11.03 -8.79 -11.10
C LEU A 174 11.49 -10.17 -11.65
N ILE A 175 10.57 -10.99 -12.15
CA ILE A 175 10.87 -12.28 -12.74
C ILE A 175 11.67 -12.12 -14.05
N ALA A 176 11.34 -11.10 -14.85
CA ALA A 176 12.10 -10.75 -16.04
C ALA A 176 13.55 -10.36 -15.68
N TYR A 177 13.75 -9.55 -14.63
CA TYR A 177 15.08 -9.24 -14.11
C TYR A 177 15.83 -10.49 -13.61
N GLU A 178 15.14 -11.44 -12.98
CA GLU A 178 15.71 -12.73 -12.55
C GLU A 178 16.05 -13.66 -13.72
N GLY A 179 15.69 -13.32 -14.96
CA GLY A 179 15.91 -14.16 -16.15
C GLY A 179 15.08 -15.45 -16.13
N ARG A 180 13.92 -15.44 -15.48
CA ARG A 180 13.05 -16.60 -15.30
C ARG A 180 11.75 -16.44 -16.09
N GLU A 181 11.06 -17.56 -16.33
CA GLU A 181 9.71 -17.57 -16.88
C GLU A 181 8.70 -17.15 -15.80
N TYR A 182 7.82 -16.19 -16.12
CA TYR A 182 6.75 -15.80 -15.22
C TYR A 182 5.64 -16.86 -15.20
N ARG A 183 5.34 -17.35 -14.01
CA ARG A 183 4.29 -18.33 -13.73
C ARG A 183 3.43 -17.84 -12.58
N PRO A 184 2.28 -17.20 -12.86
CA PRO A 184 1.44 -16.56 -11.85
C PRO A 184 0.96 -17.53 -10.76
N GLU A 185 0.78 -18.79 -11.07
CA GLU A 185 0.35 -19.84 -10.12
C GLU A 185 1.36 -20.12 -9.00
N GLN A 186 2.59 -19.65 -9.13
CA GLN A 186 3.63 -19.76 -8.08
C GLN A 186 3.54 -18.65 -7.03
N PHE A 187 2.68 -17.68 -7.23
CA PHE A 187 2.56 -16.49 -6.40
C PHE A 187 1.19 -16.40 -5.74
N LEU A 188 1.08 -15.57 -4.72
CA LEU A 188 -0.23 -15.21 -4.17
C LEU A 188 -1.06 -14.51 -5.25
N SER A 189 -2.33 -14.83 -5.37
CA SER A 189 -3.22 -13.99 -6.18
C SER A 189 -3.50 -12.67 -5.47
N PRO A 190 -3.71 -11.56 -6.21
CA PRO A 190 -4.16 -10.30 -5.63
C PRO A 190 -5.43 -10.48 -4.78
N GLU A 191 -6.36 -11.31 -5.22
CA GLU A 191 -7.62 -11.58 -4.54
C GLU A 191 -7.43 -12.27 -3.18
N THR A 192 -6.45 -13.18 -3.08
CA THR A 192 -6.10 -13.82 -1.79
C THR A 192 -5.62 -12.78 -0.79
N VAL A 193 -4.73 -11.89 -1.21
CA VAL A 193 -4.21 -10.83 -0.34
C VAL A 193 -5.30 -9.82 0.00
N ALA A 194 -6.14 -9.44 -0.96
CA ALA A 194 -7.26 -8.54 -0.76
C ALA A 194 -8.29 -9.09 0.25
N THR A 195 -8.58 -10.40 0.19
CA THR A 195 -9.45 -11.07 1.17
C THR A 195 -8.89 -10.93 2.58
N ILE A 196 -7.58 -11.14 2.76
CA ILE A 196 -6.93 -10.99 4.07
C ILE A 196 -6.97 -9.53 4.55
N VAL A 197 -6.73 -8.57 3.65
CA VAL A 197 -6.87 -7.14 3.97
C VAL A 197 -8.29 -6.80 4.42
N ALA A 198 -9.31 -7.30 3.72
CA ALA A 198 -10.70 -7.09 4.11
C ALA A 198 -11.01 -7.69 5.49
N GLN A 199 -10.51 -8.89 5.80
CA GLN A 199 -10.64 -9.50 7.14
C GLN A 199 -9.98 -8.65 8.24
N VAL A 200 -8.80 -8.06 7.95
CA VAL A 200 -8.13 -7.14 8.87
C VAL A 200 -8.96 -5.88 9.09
N VAL A 201 -9.47 -5.28 8.02
CA VAL A 201 -10.29 -4.06 8.09
C VAL A 201 -11.58 -4.30 8.88
N THR A 202 -12.23 -5.43 8.67
CA THR A 202 -13.51 -5.79 9.31
C THR A 202 -13.36 -6.57 10.62
N ALA A 203 -12.13 -6.67 11.17
CA ALA A 203 -11.91 -7.29 12.47
C ALA A 203 -12.77 -6.62 13.55
N PRO A 204 -13.27 -7.38 14.55
CA PRO A 204 -14.06 -6.83 15.65
C PRO A 204 -13.37 -5.64 16.33
N PRO A 205 -14.14 -4.66 16.86
CA PRO A 205 -13.57 -3.41 17.37
C PRO A 205 -12.68 -3.60 18.61
N ASP A 206 -12.83 -4.69 19.33
CA ASP A 206 -12.00 -5.10 20.48
C ASP A 206 -10.73 -5.85 20.05
N ALA A 207 -10.53 -6.11 18.75
CA ALA A 207 -9.36 -6.77 18.20
C ALA A 207 -8.48 -5.78 17.42
N HIS A 208 -7.18 -5.79 17.71
CA HIS A 208 -6.18 -5.05 16.95
C HIS A 208 -5.18 -6.02 16.32
N VAL A 209 -5.38 -6.35 15.05
CA VAL A 209 -4.44 -7.14 14.26
C VAL A 209 -3.26 -6.24 13.87
N GLN A 210 -2.12 -6.39 14.53
CA GLN A 210 -0.97 -5.49 14.33
C GLN A 210 -0.11 -5.89 13.13
N GLU A 211 0.12 -7.19 12.95
CA GLU A 211 0.91 -7.71 11.82
C GLU A 211 0.26 -8.97 11.24
N VAL A 212 0.31 -9.09 9.91
CA VAL A 212 -0.11 -10.30 9.19
C VAL A 212 0.96 -10.68 8.18
N ILE A 213 1.47 -11.90 8.26
CA ILE A 213 2.44 -12.45 7.32
C ILE A 213 1.76 -13.47 6.43
N VAL A 214 1.78 -13.25 5.10
CA VAL A 214 1.15 -14.12 4.10
C VAL A 214 2.21 -14.66 3.14
N ARG A 215 2.26 -15.96 2.93
CA ARG A 215 3.22 -16.61 2.03
C ARG A 215 2.49 -17.51 1.03
N PRO A 216 2.98 -17.62 -0.23
CA PRO A 216 2.54 -18.71 -1.10
C PRO A 216 2.88 -20.06 -0.47
N ARG A 217 2.11 -21.07 -0.81
CA ARG A 217 2.38 -22.46 -0.41
C ARG A 217 3.44 -23.09 -1.28
#